data_c47dda5e7ce1aaa4e54242b7600c5bd9
#
_entry.id   c47dda5e7ce1aaa4e54242b7600c5bd9
#
_cell.length_a   1.000
_cell.length_b   1.000
_cell.length_c   1.000
_cell.angle_alpha   90.00
_cell.angle_beta   90.00
_cell.angle_gamma   90.00
#
_symmetry.space_group_name_H-M   'P 1'
#
loop_
_entity.id
_entity.type
_entity.pdbx_description
1 polymer ?
#
loop_
_entity_poly.entity_id
_entity_poly.type
_entity_poly.pdbx_seq_one_letter_code
_entity_poly.pdbx_strand_id
1 'polypeptide(L)' 'MPNAEIEFEGCHTIGMLLQSYGEASPDITFISYRVVHPLERKVSLKVATREPVSVHEALKSVQRKIQEDIENIRLGLR' A
#
# COMPACT_ATOMS: atom_id res chain seq x y z
N MET A 1 13.28 -11.97 -6.74
CA MET A 1 12.50 -10.72 -6.68
C MET A 1 12.37 -10.29 -5.23
N PRO A 2 12.57 -9.01 -4.94
CA PRO A 2 12.34 -8.52 -3.58
C PRO A 2 10.89 -8.71 -3.17
N ASN A 3 10.69 -9.20 -1.97
CA ASN A 3 9.35 -9.31 -1.42
C ASN A 3 9.42 -9.13 0.09
N ALA A 4 8.28 -8.78 0.68
CA ALA A 4 8.20 -8.59 2.11
C ALA A 4 6.75 -8.75 2.55
N GLU A 5 6.60 -9.14 3.81
CA GLU A 5 5.30 -9.14 4.46
C GLU A 5 5.39 -8.18 5.62
N ILE A 6 4.50 -7.21 5.64
CA ILE A 6 4.51 -6.14 6.64
C ILE A 6 3.21 -6.18 7.41
N GLU A 7 3.30 -6.15 8.73
CA GLU A 7 2.13 -6.09 9.59
C GLU A 7 2.07 -4.71 10.21
N PHE A 8 0.91 -4.08 10.14
CA PHE A 8 0.75 -2.74 10.69
C PHE A 8 -0.64 -2.57 11.27
N GLU A 9 -0.76 -1.56 12.11
CA GLU A 9 -2.05 -1.23 12.69
C GLU A 9 -2.86 -0.42 11.68
N GLY A 10 -4.06 -0.90 11.41
CA GLY A 10 -4.92 -0.23 10.45
C GLY A 10 -6.22 -0.97 10.29
N CYS A 11 -7.04 -0.50 9.37
CA CYS A 11 -8.33 -1.09 9.10
C CYS A 11 -8.39 -1.62 7.67
N HIS A 12 -9.48 -2.32 7.39
CA HIS A 12 -9.73 -2.88 6.07
C HIS A 12 -9.63 -1.82 4.96
N THR A 13 -10.13 -0.61 5.23
CA THR A 13 -10.10 0.47 4.25
C THR A 13 -8.68 0.84 3.84
N ILE A 14 -7.78 0.92 4.82
CA ILE A 14 -6.37 1.24 4.53
C ILE A 14 -5.73 0.13 3.71
N GLY A 15 -6.03 -1.13 4.05
CA GLY A 15 -5.54 -2.26 3.27
C GLY A 15 -6.01 -2.20 1.82
N MET A 16 -7.27 -1.91 1.61
CA MET A 16 -7.83 -1.78 0.27
C MET A 16 -7.16 -0.66 -0.52
N LEU A 17 -6.93 0.49 0.13
CA LEU A 17 -6.28 1.61 -0.53
C LEU A 17 -4.86 1.25 -0.94
N LEU A 18 -4.10 0.64 -0.05
CA LEU A 18 -2.72 0.26 -0.36
C LEU A 18 -2.67 -0.76 -1.48
N GLN A 19 -3.57 -1.73 -1.46
CA GLN A 19 -3.61 -2.72 -2.53
C GLN A 19 -3.99 -2.09 -3.85
N SER A 20 -4.99 -1.24 -3.87
CA SER A 20 -5.45 -0.60 -5.09
C SER A 20 -4.38 0.27 -5.72
N TYR A 21 -3.71 1.10 -4.91
CA TYR A 21 -2.64 1.95 -5.43
C TYR A 21 -1.41 1.13 -5.81
N GLY A 22 -1.14 0.06 -5.04
CA GLY A 22 -0.01 -0.82 -5.35
C GLY A 22 -0.19 -1.54 -6.67
N GLU A 23 -1.41 -1.99 -6.96
CA GLU A 23 -1.68 -2.66 -8.23
C GLU A 23 -1.49 -1.75 -9.43
N ALA A 24 -1.68 -0.46 -9.24
CA ALA A 24 -1.47 0.53 -10.30
C ALA A 24 0.01 0.89 -10.47
N SER A 25 0.87 0.50 -9.55
CA SER A 25 2.29 0.83 -9.62
C SER A 25 3.02 -0.13 -10.55
N PRO A 26 3.82 0.38 -11.52
CA PRO A 26 4.57 -0.50 -12.41
C PRO A 26 5.71 -1.23 -11.73
N ASP A 27 6.14 -0.75 -10.56
CA ASP A 27 7.26 -1.35 -9.82
C ASP A 27 6.83 -2.50 -8.93
N ILE A 28 5.54 -2.63 -8.68
CA ILE A 28 5.01 -3.68 -7.82
C ILE A 28 4.44 -4.80 -8.69
N THR A 29 4.97 -6.01 -8.53
CA THR A 29 4.53 -7.16 -9.30
C THR A 29 3.41 -7.91 -8.60
N PHE A 30 3.32 -7.77 -7.28
CA PHE A 30 2.28 -8.44 -6.50
C PHE A 30 2.05 -7.66 -5.22
N ILE A 31 0.79 -7.47 -4.87
CA ILE A 31 0.43 -6.86 -3.59
C ILE A 31 -0.92 -7.43 -3.16
N SER A 32 -0.99 -7.81 -1.89
CA SER A 32 -2.25 -8.26 -1.30
C SER A 32 -2.25 -7.93 0.19
N TYR A 33 -3.43 -7.85 0.77
CA TYR A 33 -3.55 -7.61 2.20
C TYR A 33 -4.55 -8.59 2.80
N ARG A 34 -4.45 -8.76 4.11
CA ARG A 34 -5.49 -9.47 4.85
C ARG A 34 -5.56 -8.93 6.27
N VAL A 35 -6.73 -9.00 6.85
CA VAL A 35 -6.94 -8.60 8.24
C VAL A 35 -6.57 -9.80 9.10
N VAL A 36 -5.51 -9.64 9.90
CA VAL A 36 -5.00 -10.74 10.73
C VAL A 36 -5.78 -10.86 12.02
N HIS A 37 -5.99 -9.72 12.67
CA HIS A 37 -6.72 -9.68 13.94
C HIS A 37 -7.74 -8.56 13.90
N PRO A 38 -8.99 -8.84 13.50
CA PRO A 38 -10.00 -7.79 13.39
C PRO A 38 -10.19 -6.96 14.65
N LEU A 39 -10.14 -7.61 15.80
CA LEU A 39 -10.34 -6.92 17.07
C LEU A 39 -9.16 -6.04 17.45
N GLU A 40 -7.98 -6.36 16.96
CA GLU A 40 -6.77 -5.59 17.23
C GLU A 40 -6.42 -4.63 16.13
N ARG A 41 -7.18 -4.64 15.06
CA ARG A 41 -6.97 -3.77 13.90
C ARG A 41 -5.58 -3.95 13.28
N LYS A 42 -5.17 -5.19 13.12
CA LYS A 42 -3.89 -5.50 12.49
C LYS A 42 -4.10 -6.03 11.09
N VAL A 43 -3.35 -5.46 10.17
CA VAL A 43 -3.42 -5.79 8.75
C VAL A 43 -2.05 -6.26 8.30
N SER A 44 -2.02 -7.37 7.56
CA SER A 44 -0.79 -7.87 6.97
C SER A 44 -0.80 -7.57 5.48
N LEU A 45 0.27 -6.97 4.99
CA LEU A 45 0.42 -6.61 3.60
C LEU A 45 1.59 -7.38 3.00
N LYS A 46 1.32 -8.12 1.93
CA LYS A 46 2.35 -8.83 1.18
C LYS A 46 2.65 -8.05 -0.09
N VAL A 47 3.91 -7.76 -0.32
CA VAL A 47 4.36 -6.98 -1.47
C VAL A 47 5.55 -7.66 -2.13
N ALA A 48 5.51 -7.76 -3.44
CA ALA A 48 6.66 -8.16 -4.24
C ALA A 48 6.92 -7.09 -5.28
N THR A 49 8.19 -6.76 -5.49
CA THR A 49 8.56 -5.68 -6.41
C THR A 49 9.46 -6.20 -7.50
N ARG A 50 9.57 -5.42 -8.58
CA ARG A 50 10.46 -5.70 -9.69
C ARG A 50 11.88 -5.20 -9.33
N GLU A 51 12.88 -6.03 -9.56
CA GLU A 51 14.25 -5.57 -9.40
C GLU A 51 14.58 -4.50 -10.44
N PRO A 52 15.40 -3.51 -10.11
CA PRO A 52 16.13 -3.33 -8.85
C PRO A 52 15.38 -2.57 -7.77
N VAL A 53 14.09 -2.33 -7.93
CA VAL A 53 13.31 -1.54 -6.98
C VAL A 53 13.09 -2.34 -5.70
N SER A 54 13.39 -1.72 -4.56
CA SER A 54 13.16 -2.36 -3.27
C SER A 54 11.70 -2.17 -2.85
N VAL A 55 11.25 -3.08 -1.97
CA VAL A 55 9.90 -2.97 -1.42
C VAL A 55 9.69 -1.62 -0.74
N HIS A 56 10.71 -1.15 -0.02
CA HIS A 56 10.64 0.13 0.68
C HIS A 56 10.40 1.29 -0.29
N GLU A 57 11.13 1.32 -1.39
CA GLU A 57 10.97 2.37 -2.39
C GLU A 57 9.60 2.33 -3.04
N ALA A 58 9.13 1.14 -3.37
CA ALA A 58 7.83 0.97 -4.00
C ALA A 58 6.72 1.44 -3.08
N LEU A 59 6.79 1.08 -1.80
CA LEU A 59 5.79 1.50 -0.83
C LEU A 59 5.81 3.00 -0.58
N LYS A 60 6.98 3.61 -0.62
CA LYS A 60 7.09 5.06 -0.50
C LYS A 60 6.40 5.76 -1.67
N SER A 61 6.57 5.23 -2.86
CA SER A 61 5.90 5.79 -4.05
C SER A 61 4.38 5.69 -3.92
N VAL A 62 3.88 4.55 -3.46
CA VAL A 62 2.45 4.36 -3.26
C VAL A 62 1.92 5.34 -2.22
N GLN A 63 2.63 5.48 -1.11
CA GLN A 63 2.24 6.40 -0.06
C GLN A 63 2.19 7.84 -0.54
N ARG A 64 3.17 8.24 -1.31
CA ARG A 64 3.20 9.59 -1.89
C ARG A 64 2.00 9.83 -2.78
N LYS A 65 1.65 8.85 -3.60
CA LYS A 65 0.51 8.97 -4.50
C LYS A 65 -0.78 9.13 -3.73
N ILE A 66 -0.96 8.36 -2.67
CA ILE A 66 -2.14 8.47 -1.82
C ILE A 66 -2.22 9.86 -1.21
N GLN A 67 -1.09 10.38 -0.71
CA GLN A 67 -1.06 11.70 -0.11
C GLN A 67 -1.40 12.80 -1.12
N GLU A 68 -0.90 12.68 -2.34
CA GLU A 68 -1.22 13.64 -3.39
C GLU A 68 -2.71 13.67 -3.69
N ASP A 69 -3.32 12.50 -3.76
CA ASP A 69 -4.75 12.41 -4.05
C ASP A 69 -5.59 13.00 -2.91
N ILE A 70 -5.18 12.73 -1.67
CA ILE A 70 -5.86 13.30 -0.51
C ILE A 70 -5.73 14.82 -0.50
N GLU A 71 -4.55 15.32 -0.82
CA GLU A 71 -4.29 16.75 -0.87
C GLU A 71 -5.17 17.43 -1.91
N ASN A 72 -5.31 16.82 -3.07
CA ASN A 72 -6.17 17.35 -4.12
C ASN A 72 -7.63 17.42 -3.67
N ILE A 73 -8.08 16.42 -2.95
CA ILE A 73 -9.44 16.42 -2.41
C ILE A 73 -9.62 17.54 -1.39
N ARG A 74 -8.64 17.74 -0.52
CA ARG A 74 -8.69 18.77 0.50
C ARG A 74 -8.74 20.16 -0.08
N LEU A 75 -8.04 20.37 -1.19
CA LEU A 75 -8.03 21.66 -1.87
C LEU A 75 -9.31 21.92 -2.66
N GLY A 76 -10.24 20.99 -2.62
CA GLY A 76 -11.52 21.17 -3.30
C GLY A 76 -11.49 20.85 -4.77
N LEU A 77 -10.49 20.19 -5.23
CA LEU A 77 -10.40 19.74 -6.62
C LEU A 77 -11.24 18.48 -6.79
N ARG A 78 -12.28 18.57 -7.53
CA ARG A 78 -13.20 17.43 -7.70
C ARG A 78 -13.47 17.16 -9.14
#